data_7b6080381941fdfcc823d1371c28405d
#
_entry.id   7b6080381941fdfcc823d1371c28405d
#
_cell.length_a   1.000
_cell.length_b   1.000
_cell.length_c   1.000
_cell.angle_alpha   90.00
_cell.angle_beta   90.00
_cell.angle_gamma   90.00
#
_symmetry.space_group_name_H-M   'P 1'
#
loop_
_entity.id
_entity.type
_entity.pdbx_description
1 polymer ?
#
loop_
_entity_poly.entity_id
_entity_poly.type
_entity_poly.pdbx_seq_one_letter_code
_entity_poly.pdbx_strand_id
1 'polypeptide(L)' 'MGYQIVTVQLLDGSLVNDVTIVGGVITSVGGRSEIPFRECDIGSIVVKSRS' A
#
# COMPACT_ATOMS: atom_id res chain seq x y z
N MET A 1 -11.87 9.63 -8.39
CA MET A 1 -11.99 9.80 -7.27
C MET A 1 -10.85 9.67 -6.42
N GLY A 2 -10.48 9.69 -5.57
CA GLY A 2 -9.35 9.98 -4.79
C GLY A 2 -8.65 8.80 -4.17
N TYR A 3 -8.34 7.80 -4.94
CA TYR A 3 -7.56 6.72 -4.38
C TYR A 3 -6.45 6.32 -5.33
N GLN A 4 -5.42 5.67 -4.80
CA GLN A 4 -4.33 5.16 -5.59
C GLN A 4 -4.06 3.72 -5.18
N ILE A 5 -3.65 2.91 -6.14
CA ILE A 5 -3.24 1.54 -5.87
C ILE A 5 -1.72 1.49 -6.04
N VAL A 6 -1.03 1.02 -5.03
CA VAL A 6 0.43 1.00 -5.04
C VAL A 6 0.94 -0.36 -4.59
N THR A 7 2.23 -0.59 -4.81
CA THR A 7 2.93 -1.75 -4.26
C THR A 7 3.86 -1.23 -3.17
N VAL A 8 3.82 -1.85 -2.02
CA VAL A 8 4.64 -1.43 -0.88
C VAL A 8 5.72 -2.47 -0.65
N GLN A 9 6.96 -2.02 -0.53
CA GLN A 9 8.06 -2.90 -0.16
C GLN A 9 8.34 -2.71 1.33
N LEU A 10 8.30 -3.78 2.06
CA LEU A 10 8.54 -3.73 3.51
C LEU A 10 10.03 -3.79 3.80
N LEU A 11 10.38 -3.45 5.02
CA LEU A 11 11.78 -3.42 5.43
C LEU A 11 12.45 -4.78 5.39
N ASP A 12 11.67 -5.84 5.51
CA ASP A 12 12.22 -7.19 5.46
C ASP A 12 12.35 -7.72 4.02
N GLY A 13 12.01 -6.91 3.03
CA GLY A 13 12.09 -7.30 1.64
C GLY A 13 10.80 -7.83 1.04
N SER A 14 9.77 -7.92 1.83
CA SER A 14 8.48 -8.40 1.32
C SER A 14 7.80 -7.35 0.45
N LEU A 15 7.04 -7.82 -0.53
CA LEU A 15 6.27 -6.92 -1.37
C LEU A 15 4.78 -7.16 -1.14
N VAL A 16 4.04 -6.08 -1.01
CA VAL A 16 2.60 -6.14 -0.83
C VAL A 16 1.95 -5.38 -1.98
N ASN A 17 1.16 -6.08 -2.78
CA ASN A 17 0.49 -5.48 -3.94
C ASN A 17 -0.92 -5.04 -3.57
N ASP A 18 -1.52 -4.25 -4.45
CA ASP A 18 -2.92 -3.82 -4.31
C ASP A 18 -3.17 -3.10 -3.00
N VAL A 19 -2.26 -2.22 -2.63
CA VAL A 19 -2.43 -1.40 -1.44
C VAL A 19 -3.17 -0.14 -1.85
N THR A 20 -4.35 0.08 -1.30
CA THR A 20 -5.18 1.24 -1.63
C THR A 20 -4.91 2.37 -0.67
N ILE A 21 -4.61 3.53 -1.23
CA ILE A 21 -4.36 4.73 -0.44
C ILE A 21 -5.40 5.77 -0.80
N VAL A 22 -6.03 6.34 0.21
CA VAL A 22 -7.01 7.40 0.04
C VAL A 22 -6.60 8.56 0.94
N GLY A 23 -6.40 9.72 0.34
CA GLY A 23 -6.02 10.91 1.09
C GLY A 23 -4.71 10.76 1.84
N GLY A 24 -3.79 9.96 1.30
CA GLY A 24 -2.51 9.75 1.96
C GLY A 24 -2.52 8.69 3.04
N VAL A 25 -3.63 7.99 3.22
CA VAL A 25 -3.76 6.97 4.25
C VAL A 25 -4.07 5.62 3.61
N ILE A 26 -3.40 4.58 4.05
CA ILE A 26 -3.67 3.24 3.56
C ILE A 26 -5.00 2.78 4.14
N THR A 27 -5.94 2.47 3.28
CA THR A 27 -7.28 2.10 3.71
C THR A 27 -7.55 0.61 3.54
N SER A 28 -6.90 -0.05 2.60
CA SER A 28 -7.11 -1.47 2.41
C SER A 28 -5.93 -2.09 1.66
N VAL A 29 -5.81 -3.40 1.77
CA VAL A 29 -4.75 -4.14 1.10
C VAL A 29 -5.39 -5.36 0.46
N GLY A 30 -5.25 -5.47 -0.86
CA GLY A 30 -5.80 -6.60 -1.59
C GLY A 30 -7.29 -6.73 -1.49
N GLY A 31 -7.99 -5.61 -1.32
CA GLY A 31 -9.45 -5.63 -1.17
C GLY A 31 -9.92 -5.90 0.24
N ARG A 32 -9.00 -6.02 1.19
CA ARG A 32 -9.37 -6.25 2.58
C ARG A 32 -9.03 -5.03 3.40
N SER A 33 -9.83 -4.75 4.40
CA SER A 33 -9.55 -3.61 5.28
C SER A 33 -8.47 -3.95 6.32
N GLU A 34 -8.06 -5.21 6.41
CA GLU A 34 -6.98 -5.59 7.28
C GLU A 34 -5.66 -5.24 6.67
N ILE A 35 -4.80 -4.58 7.41
CA ILE A 35 -3.48 -4.19 6.92
C ILE A 35 -2.45 -5.05 7.63
N PRO A 36 -1.72 -5.92 6.91
CA PRO A 36 -0.81 -6.88 7.54
C PRO A 36 0.53 -6.29 7.97
N PHE A 37 0.71 -4.98 7.84
CA PHE A 37 1.96 -4.35 8.22
C PHE A 37 1.67 -3.00 8.84
N ARG A 38 2.68 -2.40 9.46
CA ARG A 38 2.54 -1.08 10.07
C ARG A 38 3.28 -0.06 9.23
N GLU A 39 2.96 1.20 9.44
CA GLU A 39 3.64 2.26 8.73
C GLU A 39 5.14 2.18 8.90
N CYS A 40 5.61 1.85 10.08
CA CYS A 40 7.03 1.80 10.32
C CYS A 40 7.70 0.59 9.68
N ASP A 41 6.93 -0.35 9.19
CA ASP A 41 7.48 -1.49 8.47
C ASP A 41 7.66 -1.20 6.98
N ILE A 42 7.19 -0.07 6.51
CA ILE A 42 7.25 0.27 5.11
C ILE A 42 8.64 0.77 4.76
N GLY A 43 9.31 0.10 3.83
CA GLY A 43 10.60 0.53 3.35
C GLY A 43 10.48 1.47 2.17
N SER A 44 9.62 1.15 1.22
CA SER A 44 9.43 1.96 0.02
C SER A 44 8.04 1.77 -0.52
N ILE A 45 7.56 2.75 -1.24
CA ILE A 45 6.28 2.66 -1.92
C ILE A 45 6.52 2.86 -3.41
N VAL A 46 6.08 1.90 -4.21
CA VAL A 46 6.18 2.00 -5.65
C VAL A 46 4.80 2.32 -6.18
N VAL A 47 4.64 3.51 -6.70
CA VAL A 47 3.35 3.94 -7.22
C VAL A 47 3.18 3.36 -8.61
N LYS A 48 2.15 2.55 -8.78
CA LYS A 48 1.82 2.07 -10.07
C LYS A 48 0.85 2.99 -10.66
N SER A 49 1.25 3.96 -11.29
CA SER A 49 0.34 4.93 -11.78
C SER A 49 -0.48 4.37 -12.85
N ARG A 50 -1.47 3.69 -12.55
CA ARG A 50 -2.27 3.22 -13.50
C ARG A 50 -3.50 3.89 -13.49
N SER A 51 -3.98 4.30 -14.33
CA SER A 51 -5.25 5.00 -14.26
C SER A 51 -6.38 4.20 -14.79
#